data_3091d945093ce5e04226f137a19cdf09
#
_entry.id   3091d945093ce5e04226f137a19cdf09
#
_cell.length_a   1.000
_cell.length_b   1.000
_cell.length_c   1.000
_cell.angle_alpha   90.00
_cell.angle_beta   90.00
_cell.angle_gamma   90.00
#
_symmetry.space_group_name_H-M   'P 1'
#
loop_
_entity.id
_entity.type
_entity.pdbx_description
1 polymer ?
#
loop_
_entity_poly.entity_id
_entity_poly.type
_entity_poly.pdbx_seq_one_letter_code
_entity_poly.pdbx_strand_id
1 'polypeptide(L)'
;MFVSIHCDAHTSNAYGAGTFVLGLHENDRNFRIAQKENSVIYLEEDYEKNYDGFDPNNPESVISLVLMQEAYLDQSIQAANTIQQSFVRNLKRKNRTVKQAGFLVLRNTYMPSVLVELGFLTNKIEGAYLNSKRGQTEMSEALSLIH
;
A
#
# COMPACT_ATOMS: atom_id res chain seq x y z
N MET A 1 -13.99 -0.99 -6.16
CA MET A 1 -12.57 -1.19 -5.76
C MET A 1 -12.20 -0.22 -4.66
N PHE A 2 -11.48 -0.68 -3.65
CA PHE A 2 -10.92 0.17 -2.59
C PHE A 2 -9.45 0.51 -2.91
N VAL A 3 -9.06 1.76 -2.76
CA VAL A 3 -7.68 2.24 -2.96
C VAL A 3 -7.24 3.04 -1.74
N SER A 4 -6.27 2.52 -1.01
CA SER A 4 -5.61 3.25 0.08
C SER A 4 -4.39 3.97 -0.47
N ILE A 5 -4.31 5.29 -0.28
CA ILE A 5 -3.26 6.13 -0.86
C ILE A 5 -2.31 6.56 0.24
N HIS A 6 -1.03 6.19 0.07
CA HIS A 6 0.05 6.42 1.02
C HIS A 6 1.26 7.10 0.39
N CYS A 7 2.07 7.69 1.23
CA CYS A 7 3.43 8.15 0.91
C CYS A 7 4.37 7.64 2.00
N ASP A 8 5.43 6.96 1.62
CA ASP A 8 6.39 6.37 2.55
C ASP A 8 7.44 7.38 3.02
N ALA A 9 8.14 7.01 4.08
CA ALA A 9 9.31 7.70 4.60
C ALA A 9 10.44 6.69 4.84
N HIS A 10 11.66 7.02 4.41
CA HIS A 10 12.82 6.15 4.55
C HIS A 10 14.08 6.97 4.86
N THR A 11 15.03 6.39 5.59
CA THR A 11 16.27 7.05 5.97
C THR A 11 17.30 7.22 4.83
N SER A 12 17.08 6.50 3.70
CA SER A 12 17.92 6.60 2.50
C SER A 12 17.24 7.50 1.45
N ASN A 13 17.96 7.76 0.35
CA ASN A 13 17.42 8.43 -0.83
C ASN A 13 16.48 7.51 -1.66
N ALA A 14 15.62 6.72 -0.99
CA ALA A 14 14.64 5.89 -1.66
C ALA A 14 13.67 6.75 -2.48
N TYR A 15 13.26 6.25 -3.64
CA TYR A 15 12.29 6.91 -4.52
C TYR A 15 11.53 5.91 -5.38
N GLY A 16 10.44 6.35 -6.00
CA GLY A 16 9.61 5.56 -6.91
C GLY A 16 8.29 5.12 -6.28
N ALA A 17 7.34 4.73 -7.11
CA ALA A 17 6.01 4.27 -6.71
C ALA A 17 5.93 2.75 -6.65
N GLY A 18 5.15 2.23 -5.71
CA GLY A 18 4.88 0.80 -5.54
C GLY A 18 3.42 0.56 -5.18
N THR A 19 2.93 -0.61 -5.50
CA THR A 19 1.55 -0.99 -5.18
C THR A 19 1.55 -2.29 -4.39
N PHE A 20 0.69 -2.38 -3.40
CA PHE A 20 0.54 -3.57 -2.58
C PHE A 20 -0.89 -4.11 -2.64
N VAL A 21 -1.01 -5.41 -2.55
CA VAL A 21 -2.25 -6.13 -2.27
C VAL A 21 -2.16 -6.86 -0.94
N LEU A 22 -3.29 -7.16 -0.34
CA LEU A 22 -3.31 -7.96 0.87
C LEU A 22 -2.86 -9.39 0.55
N GLY A 23 -1.89 -9.88 1.28
CA GLY A 23 -1.34 -11.23 1.11
C GLY A 23 -0.28 -11.53 2.15
N LEU A 24 0.23 -12.76 2.12
CA LEU A 24 1.34 -13.15 2.98
C LEU A 24 2.59 -12.35 2.62
N HIS A 25 3.40 -12.07 3.63
CA HIS A 25 4.64 -11.34 3.42
C HIS A 25 5.63 -12.18 2.60
N GLU A 26 6.04 -11.65 1.45
CA GLU A 26 7.03 -12.33 0.59
C GLU A 26 8.45 -12.32 1.21
N ASN A 27 8.71 -11.36 2.10
CA ASN A 27 10.00 -11.19 2.77
C ASN A 27 9.91 -10.25 3.99
N ASP A 28 10.96 -10.23 4.80
CA ASP A 28 11.05 -9.40 6.02
C ASP A 28 10.83 -7.90 5.76
N ARG A 29 11.22 -7.42 4.58
CA ARG A 29 11.04 -6.01 4.22
C ARG A 29 9.55 -5.68 4.07
N ASN A 30 8.80 -6.51 3.38
CA ASN A 30 7.36 -6.31 3.20
C ASN A 30 6.64 -6.42 4.55
N PHE A 31 7.08 -7.34 5.42
CA PHE A 31 6.59 -7.42 6.78
C PHE A 31 6.80 -6.11 7.55
N ARG A 32 8.02 -5.56 7.54
CA ARG A 32 8.33 -4.30 8.26
C ARG A 32 7.54 -3.11 7.74
N ILE A 33 7.27 -3.04 6.44
CA ILE A 33 6.44 -1.98 5.87
C ILE A 33 5.00 -2.11 6.40
N ALA A 34 4.41 -3.31 6.31
CA ALA A 34 3.07 -3.54 6.83
C ALA A 34 2.99 -3.33 8.35
N GLN A 35 3.98 -3.78 9.12
CA GLN A 35 4.08 -3.56 10.55
C GLN A 35 4.04 -2.07 10.92
N LYS A 36 4.83 -1.26 10.22
CA LYS A 36 4.86 0.20 10.42
C LYS A 36 3.50 0.83 10.15
N GLU A 37 2.88 0.52 9.00
CA GLU A 37 1.57 1.06 8.64
C GLU A 37 0.46 0.57 9.58
N ASN A 38 0.50 -0.70 9.98
CA ASN A 38 -0.48 -1.28 10.90
C ASN A 38 -0.32 -0.75 12.34
N SER A 39 0.86 -0.26 12.73
CA SER A 39 1.13 0.18 14.11
C SER A 39 0.29 1.39 14.56
N VAL A 40 -0.38 2.06 13.64
CA VAL A 40 -1.30 3.18 13.96
C VAL A 40 -2.46 2.75 14.85
N ILE A 41 -2.83 1.45 14.85
CA ILE A 41 -3.90 0.93 15.72
C ILE A 41 -3.58 1.12 17.20
N TYR A 42 -2.30 1.14 17.58
CA TYR A 42 -1.88 1.36 18.98
C TYR A 42 -2.19 2.77 19.49
N LEU A 43 -2.57 3.70 18.60
CA LEU A 43 -3.03 5.04 18.97
C LEU A 43 -4.52 5.09 19.29
N GLU A 44 -5.25 4.00 19.04
CA GLU A 44 -6.68 3.90 19.29
C GLU A 44 -6.95 3.30 20.67
N GLU A 45 -7.95 3.84 21.37
CA GLU A 45 -8.49 3.21 22.59
C GLU A 45 -9.16 1.89 22.22
N ASP A 46 -8.98 0.86 23.05
CA ASP A 46 -9.58 -0.47 22.87
C ASP A 46 -9.19 -1.18 21.54
N TYR A 47 -7.99 -0.90 21.00
CA TYR A 47 -7.55 -1.47 19.72
C TYR A 47 -7.62 -3.00 19.68
N GLU A 48 -7.31 -3.70 20.78
CA GLU A 48 -7.38 -5.17 20.86
C GLU A 48 -8.79 -5.69 20.53
N LYS A 49 -9.81 -5.00 21.03
CA LYS A 49 -11.22 -5.33 20.79
C LYS A 49 -11.65 -4.93 19.37
N ASN A 50 -11.22 -3.75 18.91
CA ASN A 50 -11.62 -3.22 17.61
C ASN A 50 -11.02 -4.04 16.44
N TYR A 51 -9.87 -4.67 16.67
CA TYR A 51 -9.14 -5.43 15.65
C TYR A 51 -9.04 -6.93 15.94
N ASP A 52 -9.95 -7.48 16.76
CA ASP A 52 -10.04 -8.93 17.06
C ASP A 52 -8.70 -9.54 17.52
N GLY A 53 -7.93 -8.81 18.32
CA GLY A 53 -6.62 -9.25 18.82
C GLY A 53 -5.52 -9.30 17.75
N PHE A 54 -5.68 -8.63 16.61
CA PHE A 54 -4.63 -8.52 15.60
C PHE A 54 -3.39 -7.85 16.20
N ASP A 55 -2.24 -8.51 16.08
CA ASP A 55 -0.93 -7.98 16.50
C ASP A 55 -0.05 -7.67 15.28
N PRO A 56 0.23 -6.38 14.99
CA PRO A 56 1.13 -5.99 13.92
C PRO A 56 2.54 -6.58 14.02
N ASN A 57 2.97 -6.99 15.21
CA ASN A 57 4.30 -7.58 15.44
C ASN A 57 4.34 -9.09 15.18
N ASN A 58 3.17 -9.74 15.04
CA ASN A 58 3.07 -11.17 14.79
C ASN A 58 2.74 -11.45 13.32
N PRO A 59 3.67 -12.03 12.53
CA PRO A 59 3.42 -12.39 11.14
C PRO A 59 2.23 -13.34 10.95
N GLU A 60 1.94 -14.20 11.93
CA GLU A 60 0.83 -15.16 11.87
C GLU A 60 -0.54 -14.48 11.92
N SER A 61 -0.64 -13.28 12.54
CA SER A 61 -1.87 -12.49 12.57
C SER A 61 -2.38 -12.13 11.17
N VAL A 62 -1.50 -12.14 10.17
CA VAL A 62 -1.85 -11.84 8.76
C VAL A 62 -2.63 -12.95 8.10
N ILE A 63 -2.50 -14.20 8.54
CA ILE A 63 -3.13 -15.36 7.88
C ILE A 63 -4.65 -15.20 7.83
N SER A 64 -5.28 -14.81 8.93
CA SER A 64 -6.72 -14.58 9.00
C SER A 64 -7.19 -13.46 8.08
N LEU A 65 -6.37 -12.41 7.92
CA LEU A 65 -6.66 -11.30 7.01
C LEU A 65 -6.66 -11.74 5.55
N VAL A 66 -5.68 -12.56 5.18
CA VAL A 66 -5.52 -13.06 3.80
C VAL A 66 -6.71 -13.93 3.41
N LEU A 67 -7.14 -14.84 4.29
CA LEU A 67 -8.29 -15.71 4.04
C LEU A 67 -9.58 -14.93 3.77
N MET A 68 -9.77 -13.80 4.44
CA MET A 68 -10.95 -12.95 4.22
C MET A 68 -10.98 -12.28 2.85
N GLN A 69 -9.81 -12.07 2.23
CA GLN A 69 -9.68 -11.35 0.96
C GLN A 69 -9.35 -12.28 -0.23
N GLU A 70 -9.22 -13.58 -0.02
CA GLU A 70 -8.82 -14.55 -1.06
C GLU A 70 -9.72 -14.47 -2.30
N ALA A 71 -11.03 -14.31 -2.12
CA ALA A 71 -11.98 -14.20 -3.23
C ALA A 71 -11.74 -12.99 -4.15
N TYR A 72 -11.03 -11.96 -3.69
CA TYR A 72 -10.76 -10.73 -4.44
C TYR A 72 -9.29 -10.57 -4.83
N LEU A 73 -8.42 -11.51 -4.47
CA LEU A 73 -6.97 -11.38 -4.64
C LEU A 73 -6.56 -11.21 -6.11
N ASP A 74 -7.08 -12.04 -7.00
CA ASP A 74 -6.75 -11.96 -8.43
C ASP A 74 -7.14 -10.61 -9.04
N GLN A 75 -8.32 -10.10 -8.71
CA GLN A 75 -8.78 -8.80 -9.17
C GLN A 75 -7.95 -7.65 -8.57
N SER A 76 -7.55 -7.79 -7.31
CA SER A 76 -6.66 -6.84 -6.64
C SER A 76 -5.29 -6.79 -7.30
N ILE A 77 -4.72 -7.96 -7.66
CA ILE A 77 -3.45 -8.06 -8.38
C ILE A 77 -3.55 -7.42 -9.78
N GLN A 78 -4.63 -7.65 -10.51
CA GLN A 78 -4.86 -7.03 -11.82
C GLN A 78 -4.93 -5.50 -11.70
N ALA A 79 -5.70 -4.99 -10.74
CA ALA A 79 -5.81 -3.56 -10.46
C ALA A 79 -4.44 -2.96 -10.07
N ALA A 80 -3.72 -3.62 -9.16
CA ALA A 80 -2.39 -3.19 -8.73
C ALA A 80 -1.39 -3.10 -9.89
N ASN A 81 -1.39 -4.10 -10.78
CA ASN A 81 -0.53 -4.10 -11.97
C ASN A 81 -0.90 -2.95 -12.92
N THR A 82 -2.19 -2.68 -13.14
CA THR A 82 -2.65 -1.57 -14.00
C THR A 82 -2.19 -0.23 -13.43
N ILE A 83 -2.37 0.01 -12.13
CA ILE A 83 -1.89 1.21 -11.44
C ILE A 83 -0.38 1.36 -11.58
N GLN A 84 0.35 0.29 -11.27
CA GLN A 84 1.81 0.29 -11.33
C GLN A 84 2.33 0.60 -12.72
N GLN A 85 1.72 0.01 -13.76
CA GLN A 85 2.06 0.30 -15.16
C GLN A 85 1.74 1.74 -15.55
N SER A 86 0.64 2.31 -15.07
CA SER A 86 0.28 3.71 -15.32
C SER A 86 1.36 4.65 -14.76
N PHE A 87 1.80 4.45 -13.51
CA PHE A 87 2.88 5.25 -12.93
C PHE A 87 4.20 5.14 -13.70
N VAL A 88 4.55 3.96 -14.16
CA VAL A 88 5.79 3.74 -14.92
C VAL A 88 5.71 4.31 -16.33
N ARG A 89 4.63 4.04 -17.07
CA ARG A 89 4.50 4.42 -18.48
C ARG A 89 4.20 5.89 -18.66
N ASN A 90 3.23 6.41 -17.89
CA ASN A 90 2.74 7.78 -18.06
C ASN A 90 3.61 8.79 -17.31
N LEU A 91 4.01 8.48 -16.08
CA LEU A 91 4.75 9.41 -15.21
C LEU A 91 6.25 9.12 -15.11
N LYS A 92 6.74 8.07 -15.77
CA LYS A 92 8.15 7.65 -15.73
C LYS A 92 8.67 7.43 -14.32
N ARG A 93 7.77 7.04 -13.38
CA ARG A 93 8.16 6.74 -12.00
C ARG A 93 9.04 5.49 -11.95
N LYS A 94 10.01 5.48 -11.04
CA LYS A 94 10.77 4.25 -10.77
C LYS A 94 9.82 3.16 -10.30
N ASN A 95 9.86 2.03 -11.00
CA ASN A 95 9.02 0.88 -10.69
C ASN A 95 9.51 0.17 -9.41
N ARG A 96 8.69 0.16 -8.37
CA ARG A 96 8.94 -0.61 -7.15
C ARG A 96 8.10 -1.89 -7.10
N THR A 97 7.48 -2.26 -8.19
CA THR A 97 6.69 -3.47 -8.42
C THR A 97 5.38 -3.55 -7.60
N VAL A 98 4.56 -4.53 -7.95
CA VAL A 98 3.45 -4.99 -7.13
C VAL A 98 3.99 -6.01 -6.12
N LYS A 99 3.51 -5.96 -4.88
CA LYS A 99 3.95 -6.80 -3.76
C LYS A 99 2.76 -7.24 -2.93
N GLN A 100 2.97 -8.27 -2.12
CA GLN A 100 2.00 -8.72 -1.13
C GLN A 100 2.50 -8.41 0.28
N ALA A 101 1.60 -7.92 1.12
CA ALA A 101 1.85 -7.72 2.54
C ALA A 101 0.54 -7.62 3.34
N GLY A 102 0.60 -7.87 4.63
CA GLY A 102 -0.54 -7.93 5.53
C GLY A 102 -1.01 -6.56 6.02
N PHE A 103 -1.47 -5.72 5.12
CA PHE A 103 -2.00 -4.40 5.48
C PHE A 103 -3.41 -4.49 6.05
N LEU A 104 -3.56 -4.09 7.30
CA LEU A 104 -4.82 -4.11 8.02
C LEU A 104 -5.91 -3.25 7.35
N VAL A 105 -5.51 -2.12 6.76
CA VAL A 105 -6.43 -1.20 6.05
C VAL A 105 -7.13 -1.86 4.86
N LEU A 106 -6.57 -2.93 4.30
CA LEU A 106 -7.18 -3.69 3.21
C LEU A 106 -8.10 -4.83 3.71
N ARG A 107 -8.14 -5.07 5.04
CA ARG A 107 -9.04 -6.04 5.66
C ARG A 107 -10.50 -5.60 5.50
N ASN A 108 -11.41 -6.53 5.41
CA ASN A 108 -12.87 -6.29 5.45
C ASN A 108 -13.39 -5.30 4.38
N THR A 109 -12.68 -5.14 3.27
CA THR A 109 -13.17 -4.26 2.19
C THR A 109 -14.23 -4.93 1.32
N TYR A 110 -14.34 -6.26 1.35
CA TYR A 110 -15.28 -7.07 0.57
C TYR A 110 -15.35 -6.71 -0.93
N MET A 111 -14.21 -6.28 -1.46
CA MET A 111 -14.02 -5.90 -2.86
C MET A 111 -12.53 -5.92 -3.22
N PRO A 112 -12.18 -5.89 -4.52
CA PRO A 112 -10.79 -5.71 -4.93
C PRO A 112 -10.18 -4.50 -4.25
N SER A 113 -8.99 -4.66 -3.65
CA SER A 113 -8.39 -3.62 -2.82
C SER A 113 -6.87 -3.55 -2.99
N VAL A 114 -6.35 -2.33 -3.00
CA VAL A 114 -4.93 -2.05 -3.17
C VAL A 114 -4.47 -0.94 -2.23
N LEU A 115 -3.22 -1.00 -1.78
CA LEU A 115 -2.53 0.11 -1.14
C LEU A 115 -1.45 0.63 -2.10
N VAL A 116 -1.49 1.92 -2.35
CA VAL A 116 -0.59 2.58 -3.31
C VAL A 116 0.37 3.49 -2.57
N GLU A 117 1.66 3.20 -2.67
CA GLU A 117 2.73 4.08 -2.25
C GLU A 117 3.13 5.00 -3.40
N LEU A 118 2.72 6.26 -3.32
CA LEU A 118 2.98 7.26 -4.36
C LEU A 118 4.47 7.61 -4.47
N GLY A 119 5.23 7.44 -3.39
CA GLY A 119 6.67 7.72 -3.32
C GLY A 119 7.11 8.04 -1.89
N PHE A 120 8.30 8.62 -1.76
CA PHE A 120 8.96 8.86 -0.48
C PHE A 120 9.03 10.37 -0.17
N LEU A 121 8.33 10.81 0.87
CA LEU A 121 8.33 12.20 1.31
C LEU A 121 9.70 12.67 1.82
N THR A 122 10.50 11.74 2.34
CA THR A 122 11.85 12.01 2.85
C THR A 122 12.89 12.21 1.75
N ASN A 123 12.62 11.81 0.50
CA ASN A 123 13.45 12.13 -0.65
C ASN A 123 13.15 13.57 -1.09
N LYS A 124 14.15 14.43 -1.08
CA LYS A 124 13.99 15.88 -1.34
C LYS A 124 13.33 16.18 -2.69
N ILE A 125 13.70 15.48 -3.75
CA ILE A 125 13.18 15.71 -5.10
C ILE A 125 11.76 15.14 -5.22
N GLU A 126 11.57 13.92 -4.77
CA GLU A 126 10.29 13.23 -4.85
C GLU A 126 9.25 13.84 -3.91
N GLY A 127 9.62 14.17 -2.68
CA GLY A 127 8.75 14.87 -1.73
C GLY A 127 8.31 16.24 -2.25
N ALA A 128 9.21 16.99 -2.89
CA ALA A 128 8.84 18.26 -3.53
C ALA A 128 7.86 18.05 -4.70
N TYR A 129 8.04 17.01 -5.51
CA TYR A 129 7.11 16.65 -6.57
C TYR A 129 5.73 16.26 -6.03
N LEU A 130 5.67 15.34 -5.07
CA LEU A 130 4.41 14.87 -4.46
C LEU A 130 3.64 16.00 -3.75
N ASN A 131 4.35 16.99 -3.21
CA ASN A 131 3.76 18.15 -2.54
C ASN A 131 3.40 19.29 -3.51
N SER A 132 3.77 19.20 -4.79
CA SER A 132 3.43 20.18 -5.80
C SER A 132 2.03 19.97 -6.38
N LYS A 133 1.36 21.05 -6.80
CA LYS A 133 0.08 20.97 -7.51
C LYS A 133 0.17 20.11 -8.76
N ARG A 134 1.28 20.23 -9.51
CA ARG A 134 1.55 19.42 -10.69
C ARG A 134 1.63 17.94 -10.34
N GLY A 135 2.43 17.55 -9.35
CA GLY A 135 2.60 16.14 -8.95
C GLY A 135 1.28 15.54 -8.47
N GLN A 136 0.50 16.28 -7.68
CA GLN A 136 -0.82 15.84 -7.22
C GLN A 136 -1.77 15.57 -8.38
N THR A 137 -1.82 16.48 -9.36
CA THR A 137 -2.65 16.32 -10.56
C THR A 137 -2.19 15.11 -11.39
N GLU A 138 -0.91 15.03 -11.74
CA GLU A 138 -0.35 13.92 -12.53
C GLU A 138 -0.58 12.56 -11.85
N MET A 139 -0.36 12.45 -10.54
CA MET A 139 -0.58 11.20 -9.80
C MET A 139 -2.06 10.82 -9.73
N SER A 140 -2.97 11.78 -9.53
CA SER A 140 -4.41 11.51 -9.50
C SER A 140 -4.96 11.10 -10.86
N GLU A 141 -4.50 11.72 -11.94
CA GLU A 141 -4.84 11.32 -13.31
C GLU A 141 -4.36 9.90 -13.61
N ALA A 142 -3.12 9.57 -13.25
CA ALA A 142 -2.58 8.22 -13.44
C ALA A 142 -3.35 7.14 -12.65
N LEU A 143 -3.88 7.48 -11.47
CA LEU A 143 -4.78 6.61 -10.71
C LEU A 143 -6.16 6.49 -11.34
N SER A 144 -6.70 7.56 -11.95
CA SER A 144 -8.04 7.55 -12.56
C SER A 144 -8.12 6.73 -13.86
N LEU A 145 -7.00 6.46 -14.51
CA LEU A 145 -6.90 5.67 -15.75
C LEU A 145 -6.98 4.15 -15.54
N ILE A 146 -7.48 3.69 -14.41
CA ILE A 146 -7.61 2.27 -14.04
C ILE A 146 -8.85 1.59 -14.69
N HIS A 147 -9.50 2.25 -15.58
CA HIS A 147 -10.71 1.74 -16.26
C HIS A 147 -10.40 0.85 -17.44
#